data_28d9bfed2c9d1d610f75cbb7784fcae2
#
_entry.id   28d9bfed2c9d1d610f75cbb7784fcae2
#
_cell.length_a   1.000
_cell.length_b   1.000
_cell.length_c   1.000
_cell.angle_alpha   90.00
_cell.angle_beta   90.00
_cell.angle_gamma   90.00
#
_symmetry.space_group_name_H-M   'P 1'
#
loop_
_entity.id
_entity.type
_entity.pdbx_description
1 polymer ?
#
loop_
_entity_poly.entity_id
_entity_poly.type
_entity_poly.pdbx_seq_one_letter_code
_entity_poly.pdbx_strand_id
1 'polypeptide(L)'
;NKENIRKIVSLRLEKANLLGFDCYANFVLDETMAKNANNVMSLLNNLWSYALPKAKAEATELQKLMDKEGKGEKLEAWDWWYYTEKLRKEKYNLSEEDTKPYFKLENVRDGAFAVANKLYGITLSKLEGIPTYHPDVEVFEVKDADGSQLGIFYVDYFPRPGKSGGAWMSNYREQHGTTRPLVCNVCSFTKPVGDTPSLLTMDEVETLFHEFGHALHGLLTKCEYKGTSGTNVVRDFVELPSQINEHWATEPEVLKMYAKHYQTGEVIPDEIIEKILQQKTFNQGFMTTELLAAAILDMNLHTMTDVKNLDMLAFEKEAVSYTHLRAH
;
A
#
# COMPACT_ATOMS: atom_id res chain seq x y z
N ASN A 1 12.92 -25.63 -1.69
CA ASN A 1 11.81 -24.73 -2.09
C ASN A 1 11.35 -24.97 -3.53
N LYS A 2 12.25 -25.17 -4.53
CA LYS A 2 11.90 -25.30 -5.96
C LYS A 2 10.92 -26.45 -6.23
N GLU A 3 11.14 -27.62 -5.61
CA GLU A 3 10.23 -28.76 -5.71
C GLU A 3 8.84 -28.45 -5.12
N ASN A 4 8.78 -27.69 -4.03
CA ASN A 4 7.52 -27.24 -3.46
C ASN A 4 6.77 -26.29 -4.38
N ILE A 5 7.47 -25.35 -5.06
CA ILE A 5 6.86 -24.46 -6.05
C ILE A 5 6.26 -25.28 -7.19
N ARG A 6 7.04 -26.22 -7.76
CA ARG A 6 6.56 -27.11 -8.82
C ARG A 6 5.30 -27.90 -8.40
N LYS A 7 5.29 -28.46 -7.18
CA LYS A 7 4.11 -29.14 -6.62
C LYS A 7 2.90 -28.23 -6.48
N ILE A 8 3.11 -26.99 -5.98
CA ILE A 8 2.04 -26.01 -5.83
C ILE A 8 1.43 -25.67 -7.19
N VAL A 9 2.27 -25.37 -8.19
CA VAL A 9 1.80 -25.03 -9.54
C VAL A 9 1.07 -26.21 -10.19
N SER A 10 1.60 -27.45 -10.04
CA SER A 10 0.94 -28.67 -10.52
C SER A 10 -0.44 -28.88 -9.91
N LEU A 11 -0.55 -28.77 -8.57
CA LEU A 11 -1.82 -28.94 -7.86
C LEU A 11 -2.83 -27.84 -8.20
N ARG A 12 -2.37 -26.61 -8.42
CA ARG A 12 -3.21 -25.49 -8.87
C ARG A 12 -3.77 -25.75 -10.26
N LEU A 13 -2.94 -26.23 -11.19
CA LEU A 13 -3.38 -26.60 -12.54
C LEU A 13 -4.38 -27.77 -12.49
N GLU A 14 -4.10 -28.83 -11.72
CA GLU A 14 -5.03 -29.94 -11.54
C GLU A 14 -6.37 -29.48 -11.00
N LYS A 15 -6.36 -28.62 -9.98
CA LYS A 15 -7.59 -28.01 -9.43
C LYS A 15 -8.36 -27.23 -10.51
N ALA A 16 -7.70 -26.40 -11.31
CA ALA A 16 -8.34 -25.64 -12.36
C ALA A 16 -8.99 -26.56 -13.40
N ASN A 17 -8.27 -27.59 -13.84
CA ASN A 17 -8.77 -28.58 -14.80
C ASN A 17 -9.99 -29.34 -14.27
N LEU A 18 -9.99 -29.74 -12.99
CA LEU A 18 -11.15 -30.37 -12.35
C LEU A 18 -12.39 -29.48 -12.32
N LEU A 19 -12.20 -28.16 -12.32
CA LEU A 19 -13.25 -27.15 -12.32
C LEU A 19 -13.60 -26.65 -13.73
N GLY A 20 -13.03 -27.25 -14.78
CA GLY A 20 -13.35 -26.95 -16.18
C GLY A 20 -12.57 -25.80 -16.80
N PHE A 21 -11.51 -25.33 -16.16
CA PHE A 21 -10.62 -24.28 -16.66
C PHE A 21 -9.34 -24.88 -17.27
N ASP A 22 -8.83 -24.27 -18.31
CA ASP A 22 -7.60 -24.68 -19.01
C ASP A 22 -6.32 -24.39 -18.23
N CYS A 23 -6.33 -23.35 -17.38
CA CYS A 23 -5.21 -22.96 -16.53
C CYS A 23 -5.69 -22.33 -15.22
N TYR A 24 -4.79 -22.28 -14.23
CA TYR A 24 -5.12 -21.76 -12.92
C TYR A 24 -5.41 -20.24 -12.92
N ALA A 25 -4.72 -19.48 -13.77
CA ALA A 25 -4.97 -18.04 -13.90
C ALA A 25 -6.41 -17.76 -14.32
N ASN A 26 -6.94 -18.44 -15.34
CA ASN A 26 -8.32 -18.26 -15.79
C ASN A 26 -9.35 -18.69 -14.73
N PHE A 27 -9.06 -19.74 -13.96
CA PHE A 27 -9.90 -20.12 -12.82
C PHE A 27 -9.98 -19.00 -11.76
N VAL A 28 -8.85 -18.41 -11.38
CA VAL A 28 -8.83 -17.35 -10.35
C VAL A 28 -9.45 -16.05 -10.83
N LEU A 29 -9.28 -15.74 -12.13
CA LEU A 29 -9.71 -14.48 -12.73
C LEU A 29 -11.18 -14.45 -13.16
N ASP A 30 -11.86 -15.58 -13.19
CA ASP A 30 -13.24 -15.69 -13.67
C ASP A 30 -14.22 -14.74 -12.97
N GLU A 31 -14.08 -14.62 -11.63
CA GLU A 31 -14.93 -13.76 -10.81
C GLU A 31 -14.31 -12.38 -10.53
N THR A 32 -13.18 -12.02 -11.18
CA THR A 32 -12.53 -10.72 -11.01
C THR A 32 -12.95 -9.71 -12.09
N MET A 33 -12.56 -8.44 -11.93
CA MET A 33 -12.77 -7.40 -12.95
C MET A 33 -11.97 -7.68 -14.23
N ALA A 34 -10.77 -8.26 -14.09
CA ALA A 34 -9.89 -8.60 -15.20
C ALA A 34 -10.45 -9.73 -16.09
N LYS A 35 -11.27 -10.63 -15.57
CA LYS A 35 -11.98 -11.72 -16.25
C LYS A 35 -11.11 -12.85 -16.78
N ASN A 36 -9.95 -12.59 -17.33
CA ASN A 36 -9.08 -13.61 -17.95
C ASN A 36 -7.61 -13.17 -17.99
N ALA A 37 -6.73 -14.14 -18.24
CA ALA A 37 -5.30 -13.93 -18.28
C ALA A 37 -4.86 -12.96 -19.38
N ASN A 38 -5.53 -12.91 -20.53
CA ASN A 38 -5.16 -12.02 -21.63
C ASN A 38 -5.34 -10.54 -21.25
N ASN A 39 -6.41 -10.20 -20.55
CA ASN A 39 -6.65 -8.84 -20.06
C ASN A 39 -5.57 -8.41 -19.05
N VAL A 40 -5.20 -9.31 -18.15
CA VAL A 40 -4.11 -9.05 -17.18
C VAL A 40 -2.79 -8.84 -17.90
N MET A 41 -2.40 -9.75 -18.80
CA MET A 41 -1.14 -9.64 -19.55
C MET A 41 -1.09 -8.40 -20.44
N SER A 42 -2.22 -7.99 -21.02
CA SER A 42 -2.30 -6.74 -21.79
C SER A 42 -1.99 -5.52 -20.92
N LEU A 43 -2.55 -5.43 -19.71
CA LEU A 43 -2.28 -4.36 -18.75
C LEU A 43 -0.80 -4.38 -18.31
N LEU A 44 -0.29 -5.56 -17.90
CA LEU A 44 1.08 -5.69 -17.43
C LEU A 44 2.10 -5.32 -18.52
N ASN A 45 1.92 -5.80 -19.74
CA ASN A 45 2.81 -5.47 -20.86
C ASN A 45 2.76 -4.00 -21.25
N ASN A 46 1.58 -3.38 -21.19
CA ASN A 46 1.45 -1.95 -21.42
C ASN A 46 2.25 -1.14 -20.38
N LEU A 47 2.05 -1.40 -19.11
CA LEU A 47 2.79 -0.74 -18.03
C LEU A 47 4.30 -1.00 -18.13
N TRP A 48 4.69 -2.25 -18.45
CA TRP A 48 6.08 -2.64 -18.65
C TRP A 48 6.79 -1.81 -19.71
N SER A 49 6.10 -1.51 -20.81
CA SER A 49 6.66 -0.74 -21.92
C SER A 49 7.11 0.68 -21.53
N TYR A 50 6.52 1.24 -20.49
CA TYR A 50 6.89 2.55 -19.93
C TYR A 50 7.83 2.44 -18.71
N ALA A 51 7.58 1.47 -17.82
CA ALA A 51 8.33 1.31 -16.59
C ALA A 51 9.80 0.91 -16.84
N LEU A 52 10.03 -0.08 -17.72
CA LEU A 52 11.39 -0.58 -17.96
C LEU A 52 12.35 0.47 -18.53
N PRO A 53 12.01 1.28 -19.55
CA PRO A 53 12.89 2.36 -20.01
C PRO A 53 13.21 3.36 -18.91
N LYS A 54 12.24 3.71 -18.06
CA LYS A 54 12.43 4.61 -16.92
C LYS A 54 13.40 4.01 -15.90
N ALA A 55 13.21 2.74 -15.51
CA ALA A 55 14.11 2.03 -14.61
C ALA A 55 15.56 1.95 -15.13
N LYS A 56 15.74 1.73 -16.44
CA LYS A 56 17.07 1.75 -17.07
C LYS A 56 17.72 3.14 -17.03
N ALA A 57 16.94 4.20 -17.18
CA ALA A 57 17.43 5.57 -17.02
C ALA A 57 17.84 5.85 -15.56
N GLU A 58 17.04 5.40 -14.59
CA GLU A 58 17.37 5.48 -13.16
C GLU A 58 18.67 4.70 -12.84
N ALA A 59 18.81 3.46 -13.32
CA ALA A 59 20.06 2.69 -13.20
C ALA A 59 21.27 3.45 -13.73
N THR A 60 21.12 4.15 -14.86
CA THR A 60 22.19 4.94 -15.46
C THR A 60 22.58 6.13 -14.57
N GLU A 61 21.62 6.76 -13.90
CA GLU A 61 21.90 7.84 -12.93
C GLU A 61 22.66 7.32 -11.71
N LEU A 62 22.23 6.17 -11.17
CA LEU A 62 22.92 5.53 -10.03
C LEU A 62 24.34 5.10 -10.40
N GLN A 63 24.54 4.52 -11.59
CA GLN A 63 25.88 4.15 -12.09
C GLN A 63 26.79 5.37 -12.16
N LYS A 64 26.32 6.49 -12.70
CA LYS A 64 27.11 7.74 -12.77
C LYS A 64 27.52 8.24 -11.37
N LEU A 65 26.65 8.08 -10.37
CA LEU A 65 26.96 8.44 -9.00
C LEU A 65 28.04 7.52 -8.42
N MET A 66 27.93 6.22 -8.66
CA MET A 66 28.91 5.21 -8.27
C MET A 66 30.29 5.46 -8.92
N ASP A 67 30.31 5.81 -10.20
CA ASP A 67 31.53 6.12 -10.96
C ASP A 67 32.25 7.36 -10.40
N LYS A 68 31.53 8.39 -9.97
CA LYS A 68 32.10 9.58 -9.29
C LYS A 68 32.86 9.21 -8.00
N GLU A 69 32.46 8.14 -7.33
CA GLU A 69 33.15 7.64 -6.13
C GLU A 69 34.39 6.81 -6.43
N GLY A 70 34.72 6.63 -7.70
CA GLY A 70 35.97 5.99 -8.15
C GLY A 70 36.02 4.48 -8.01
N LYS A 71 34.86 3.81 -7.84
CA LYS A 71 34.83 2.36 -7.64
C LYS A 71 35.02 1.56 -8.93
N GLY A 72 34.75 2.14 -10.11
CA GLY A 72 34.98 1.53 -11.42
C GLY A 72 34.27 0.20 -11.65
N GLU A 73 33.29 -0.13 -10.83
CA GLU A 73 32.52 -1.36 -10.84
C GLU A 73 31.15 -1.12 -11.48
N LYS A 74 30.52 -2.17 -11.99
CA LYS A 74 29.15 -2.09 -12.48
C LYS A 74 28.19 -2.07 -11.31
N LEU A 75 27.15 -1.21 -11.40
CA LEU A 75 26.04 -1.18 -10.45
C LEU A 75 25.36 -2.55 -10.45
N GLU A 76 25.34 -3.20 -9.30
CA GLU A 76 24.68 -4.47 -9.08
C GLU A 76 23.38 -4.25 -8.27
N ALA A 77 22.53 -5.27 -8.23
CA ALA A 77 21.23 -5.17 -7.61
C ALA A 77 21.27 -4.83 -6.10
N TRP A 78 22.27 -5.31 -5.38
CA TRP A 78 22.47 -5.00 -3.96
C TRP A 78 22.97 -3.57 -3.69
N ASP A 79 23.48 -2.86 -4.71
CA ASP A 79 23.93 -1.46 -4.61
C ASP A 79 22.77 -0.47 -4.79
N TRP A 80 21.63 -0.93 -5.34
CA TRP A 80 20.52 -0.08 -5.79
C TRP A 80 20.03 0.87 -4.70
N TRP A 81 19.62 0.34 -3.56
CA TRP A 81 19.05 1.13 -2.47
C TRP A 81 20.04 2.10 -1.84
N TYR A 82 21.32 1.69 -1.74
CA TYR A 82 22.36 2.56 -1.21
C TYR A 82 22.58 3.80 -2.09
N TYR A 83 22.71 3.61 -3.41
CA TYR A 83 22.88 4.73 -4.33
C TYR A 83 21.58 5.50 -4.57
N THR A 84 20.44 4.87 -4.51
CA THR A 84 19.13 5.54 -4.54
C THR A 84 19.00 6.55 -3.41
N GLU A 85 19.32 6.18 -2.17
CA GLU A 85 19.27 7.10 -1.03
C GLU A 85 20.27 8.26 -1.15
N LYS A 86 21.47 8.00 -1.65
CA LYS A 86 22.45 9.06 -1.94
C LYS A 86 21.93 10.04 -2.99
N LEU A 87 21.41 9.51 -4.10
CA LEU A 87 20.88 10.33 -5.19
C LEU A 87 19.67 11.15 -4.73
N ARG A 88 18.81 10.57 -3.90
CA ARG A 88 17.65 11.24 -3.31
C ARG A 88 18.10 12.44 -2.47
N LYS A 89 19.10 12.27 -1.62
CA LYS A 89 19.70 13.36 -0.83
C LYS A 89 20.33 14.44 -1.70
N GLU A 90 21.09 14.05 -2.73
CA GLU A 90 21.73 15.01 -3.66
C GLU A 90 20.69 15.84 -4.42
N LYS A 91 19.58 15.21 -4.88
CA LYS A 91 18.56 15.88 -5.71
C LYS A 91 17.61 16.77 -4.91
N TYR A 92 17.16 16.31 -3.75
CA TYR A 92 16.05 16.94 -3.04
C TYR A 92 16.47 17.64 -1.75
N ASN A 93 17.59 17.23 -1.17
CA ASN A 93 18.06 17.75 0.14
C ASN A 93 16.91 17.81 1.16
N LEU A 94 16.20 16.70 1.31
CA LEU A 94 15.11 16.51 2.25
C LEU A 94 15.25 15.14 2.89
N SER A 95 15.31 15.10 4.21
CA SER A 95 15.38 13.89 5.02
C SER A 95 14.05 13.64 5.74
N GLU A 96 13.87 12.42 6.24
CA GLU A 96 12.73 12.13 7.14
C GLU A 96 12.77 12.99 8.41
N GLU A 97 13.95 13.33 8.90
CA GLU A 97 14.14 14.16 10.09
C GLU A 97 13.61 15.59 9.89
N ASP A 98 13.61 16.09 8.64
CA ASP A 98 13.06 17.39 8.29
C ASP A 98 11.52 17.40 8.24
N THR A 99 10.91 16.24 7.97
CA THR A 99 9.45 16.12 7.77
C THR A 99 8.72 15.58 8.99
N LYS A 100 9.28 14.59 9.71
CA LYS A 100 8.69 13.97 10.90
C LYS A 100 8.14 14.95 11.93
N PRO A 101 8.82 16.08 12.25
CA PRO A 101 8.29 17.04 13.23
C PRO A 101 6.91 17.62 12.92
N TYR A 102 6.48 17.57 11.64
CA TYR A 102 5.18 18.04 11.18
C TYR A 102 4.09 16.95 11.18
N PHE A 103 4.47 15.68 11.32
CA PHE A 103 3.57 14.54 11.18
C PHE A 103 3.28 13.84 12.51
N LYS A 104 2.83 14.64 13.48
CA LYS A 104 2.32 14.10 14.74
C LYS A 104 1.08 13.23 14.46
N LEU A 105 1.06 11.97 14.95
CA LEU A 105 0.02 10.98 14.68
C LEU A 105 -1.40 11.53 14.86
N GLU A 106 -1.68 12.21 15.97
CA GLU A 106 -3.02 12.74 16.22
C GLU A 106 -3.42 13.79 15.18
N ASN A 107 -2.48 14.65 14.75
CA ASN A 107 -2.75 15.65 13.72
C ASN A 107 -3.03 15.01 12.37
N VAL A 108 -2.27 13.97 12.00
CA VAL A 108 -2.46 13.23 10.74
C VAL A 108 -3.81 12.52 10.74
N ARG A 109 -4.16 11.83 11.83
CA ARG A 109 -5.46 11.19 12.01
C ARG A 109 -6.62 12.19 11.89
N ASP A 110 -6.54 13.28 12.62
CA ASP A 110 -7.58 14.32 12.62
C ASP A 110 -7.66 15.01 11.25
N GLY A 111 -6.55 15.11 10.51
CA GLY A 111 -6.51 15.52 9.12
C GLY A 111 -7.25 14.56 8.19
N ALA A 112 -7.03 13.26 8.33
CA ALA A 112 -7.77 12.25 7.57
C ALA A 112 -9.30 12.31 7.88
N PHE A 113 -9.68 12.52 9.15
CA PHE A 113 -11.07 12.72 9.54
C PHE A 113 -11.67 13.99 8.93
N ALA A 114 -10.91 15.08 8.88
CA ALA A 114 -11.34 16.33 8.25
C ALA A 114 -11.53 16.17 6.73
N VAL A 115 -10.69 15.39 6.05
CA VAL A 115 -10.88 15.04 4.64
C VAL A 115 -12.17 14.24 4.46
N ALA A 116 -12.42 13.23 5.28
CA ALA A 116 -13.64 12.44 5.22
C ALA A 116 -14.90 13.31 5.49
N ASN A 117 -14.81 14.27 6.40
CA ASN A 117 -15.88 15.24 6.62
C ASN A 117 -16.15 16.09 5.37
N LYS A 118 -15.10 16.63 4.74
CA LYS A 118 -15.24 17.44 3.51
C LYS A 118 -15.80 16.64 2.34
N LEU A 119 -15.41 15.38 2.18
CA LEU A 119 -15.83 14.54 1.07
C LEU A 119 -17.26 13.93 1.26
N TYR A 120 -17.56 13.53 2.48
CA TYR A 120 -18.75 12.70 2.76
C TYR A 120 -19.69 13.30 3.80
N GLY A 121 -19.32 14.41 4.44
CA GLY A 121 -20.11 15.03 5.51
C GLY A 121 -20.07 14.30 6.86
N ILE A 122 -19.35 13.19 6.97
CA ILE A 122 -19.29 12.38 8.18
C ILE A 122 -18.45 13.03 9.28
N THR A 123 -18.76 12.71 10.53
CA THR A 123 -17.98 13.15 11.70
C THR A 123 -17.52 11.95 12.52
N LEU A 124 -16.30 12.04 13.08
CA LEU A 124 -15.74 11.04 13.95
C LEU A 124 -15.47 11.68 15.31
N SER A 125 -16.08 11.15 16.37
CA SER A 125 -15.94 11.65 17.73
C SER A 125 -15.44 10.55 18.66
N LYS A 126 -14.39 10.84 19.45
CA LYS A 126 -13.83 9.87 20.38
C LYS A 126 -14.86 9.44 21.42
N LEU A 127 -14.95 8.13 21.65
CA LEU A 127 -15.76 7.53 22.69
C LEU A 127 -14.89 7.13 23.88
N GLU A 128 -15.29 7.58 25.06
CA GLU A 128 -14.65 7.20 26.32
C GLU A 128 -15.43 6.08 27.01
N GLY A 129 -14.73 5.26 27.81
CA GLY A 129 -15.37 4.21 28.62
C GLY A 129 -15.81 2.95 27.86
N ILE A 130 -15.46 2.85 26.58
CA ILE A 130 -15.70 1.64 25.78
C ILE A 130 -14.61 0.61 26.09
N PRO A 131 -14.95 -0.64 26.46
CA PRO A 131 -13.95 -1.69 26.65
C PRO A 131 -13.16 -1.95 25.40
N THR A 132 -11.82 -1.94 25.53
CA THR A 132 -10.87 -2.25 24.45
C THR A 132 -9.99 -3.43 24.85
N TYR A 133 -9.45 -4.13 23.87
CA TYR A 133 -8.55 -5.27 24.11
C TYR A 133 -7.12 -4.85 24.47
N HIS A 134 -6.77 -3.56 24.32
CA HIS A 134 -5.49 -2.99 24.71
C HIS A 134 -5.64 -1.49 25.04
N PRO A 135 -4.88 -0.95 26.02
CA PRO A 135 -4.98 0.47 26.41
C PRO A 135 -4.67 1.47 25.30
N ASP A 136 -3.81 1.10 24.35
CA ASP A 136 -3.43 1.96 23.22
C ASP A 136 -4.53 2.06 22.13
N VAL A 137 -5.61 1.28 22.24
CA VAL A 137 -6.70 1.30 21.26
C VAL A 137 -7.65 2.45 21.56
N GLU A 138 -7.88 3.31 20.58
CA GLU A 138 -8.88 4.36 20.66
C GLU A 138 -10.14 3.95 19.89
N VAL A 139 -11.29 4.48 20.29
CA VAL A 139 -12.61 4.18 19.70
C VAL A 139 -13.29 5.46 19.30
N PHE A 140 -13.87 5.49 18.10
CA PHE A 140 -14.58 6.66 17.58
C PHE A 140 -16.00 6.27 17.14
N GLU A 141 -16.97 7.09 17.48
CA GLU A 141 -18.31 7.05 16.90
C GLU A 141 -18.27 7.77 15.55
N VAL A 142 -18.83 7.15 14.52
CA VAL A 142 -18.92 7.72 13.18
C VAL A 142 -20.39 8.05 12.91
N LYS A 143 -20.66 9.32 12.58
CA LYS A 143 -22.01 9.84 12.27
C LYS A 143 -22.08 10.40 10.88
N ASP A 144 -23.24 10.23 10.24
CA ASP A 144 -23.58 10.88 8.98
C ASP A 144 -23.86 12.39 9.18
N ALA A 145 -24.01 13.13 8.11
CA ALA A 145 -24.29 14.56 8.13
C ALA A 145 -25.58 14.94 8.86
N ASP A 146 -26.58 14.03 8.88
CA ASP A 146 -27.84 14.20 9.62
C ASP A 146 -27.74 13.85 11.12
N GLY A 147 -26.56 13.46 11.59
CA GLY A 147 -26.29 13.04 12.97
C GLY A 147 -26.61 11.57 13.26
N SER A 148 -27.13 10.80 12.32
CA SER A 148 -27.37 9.37 12.49
C SER A 148 -26.06 8.60 12.60
N GLN A 149 -26.01 7.57 13.46
CA GLN A 149 -24.83 6.74 13.65
C GLN A 149 -24.59 5.85 12.41
N LEU A 150 -23.43 5.95 11.80
CA LEU A 150 -22.97 5.07 10.72
C LEU A 150 -22.29 3.81 11.23
N GLY A 151 -21.45 3.92 12.26
CA GLY A 151 -20.72 2.80 12.82
C GLY A 151 -19.79 3.20 13.95
N ILE A 152 -18.95 2.25 14.35
CA ILE A 152 -17.89 2.46 15.34
C ILE A 152 -16.56 2.11 14.68
N PHE A 153 -15.57 2.96 14.90
CA PHE A 153 -14.24 2.82 14.36
C PHE A 153 -13.20 2.67 15.47
N TYR A 154 -12.47 1.56 15.44
CA TYR A 154 -11.37 1.27 16.35
C TYR A 154 -10.05 1.54 15.66
N VAL A 155 -9.10 2.15 16.34
CA VAL A 155 -7.75 2.38 15.83
C VAL A 155 -6.71 1.80 16.79
N ASP A 156 -5.82 1.00 16.26
CA ASP A 156 -4.75 0.31 16.97
C ASP A 156 -3.42 0.58 16.27
N TYR A 157 -2.81 1.72 16.58
CA TYR A 157 -1.71 2.25 15.80
C TYR A 157 -0.32 1.71 16.18
N PHE A 158 -0.14 1.17 17.38
CA PHE A 158 1.20 0.91 17.90
C PHE A 158 1.60 -0.56 17.94
N PRO A 159 2.91 -0.86 17.71
CA PRO A 159 3.44 -2.21 17.87
C PRO A 159 3.47 -2.63 19.34
N ARG A 160 3.37 -3.94 19.60
CA ARG A 160 3.53 -4.56 20.92
C ARG A 160 3.85 -6.04 20.77
N PRO A 161 4.36 -6.72 21.82
CA PRO A 161 4.57 -8.16 21.79
C PRO A 161 3.28 -8.92 21.40
N GLY A 162 3.41 -9.84 20.46
CA GLY A 162 2.29 -10.65 19.94
C GLY A 162 1.44 -9.99 18.85
N LYS A 163 1.66 -8.71 18.52
CA LYS A 163 1.04 -8.05 17.37
C LYS A 163 1.91 -8.23 16.13
N SER A 164 1.30 -8.65 15.01
CA SER A 164 2.00 -8.73 13.72
C SER A 164 2.41 -7.35 13.22
N GLY A 165 3.53 -7.27 12.50
CA GLY A 165 3.92 -6.05 11.79
C GLY A 165 3.04 -5.77 10.58
N GLY A 166 3.20 -4.56 10.01
CA GLY A 166 2.38 -4.09 8.89
C GLY A 166 1.15 -3.31 9.32
N ALA A 167 0.25 -3.09 8.38
CA ALA A 167 -1.02 -2.42 8.60
C ALA A 167 -2.16 -3.18 7.89
N TRP A 168 -3.36 -3.08 8.42
CA TRP A 168 -4.56 -3.67 7.81
C TRP A 168 -5.85 -3.10 8.40
N MET A 169 -6.92 -3.18 7.63
CA MET A 169 -8.29 -2.98 8.07
C MET A 169 -8.97 -4.32 8.32
N SER A 170 -9.85 -4.37 9.32
CA SER A 170 -10.76 -5.50 9.56
C SER A 170 -12.14 -5.04 10.04
N ASN A 171 -13.12 -5.91 9.89
CA ASN A 171 -14.45 -5.72 10.49
C ASN A 171 -14.60 -6.68 11.68
N TYR A 172 -14.93 -6.15 12.86
CA TYR A 172 -15.49 -6.98 13.94
C TYR A 172 -16.94 -7.32 13.68
N ARG A 173 -17.64 -6.46 12.95
CA ARG A 173 -19.01 -6.67 12.48
C ARG A 173 -19.20 -5.90 11.17
N GLU A 174 -19.60 -6.60 10.11
CA GLU A 174 -19.94 -5.98 8.83
C GLU A 174 -21.33 -5.33 8.90
N GLN A 175 -21.52 -4.25 8.13
CA GLN A 175 -22.83 -3.66 7.90
C GLN A 175 -23.70 -4.61 7.08
N HIS A 176 -24.97 -4.75 7.42
CA HIS A 176 -26.00 -5.39 6.59
C HIS A 176 -27.40 -4.98 7.08
N GLY A 177 -28.31 -4.74 6.16
CA GLY A 177 -29.64 -4.20 6.49
C GLY A 177 -29.53 -3.00 7.43
N THR A 178 -30.11 -3.07 8.62
CA THR A 178 -30.04 -2.03 9.67
C THR A 178 -28.85 -2.19 10.64
N THR A 179 -28.08 -3.27 10.53
CA THR A 179 -26.91 -3.51 11.41
C THR A 179 -25.78 -2.57 11.08
N ARG A 180 -25.28 -1.83 12.05
CA ARG A 180 -24.17 -0.90 11.88
C ARG A 180 -22.82 -1.61 12.01
N PRO A 181 -21.79 -1.23 11.21
CA PRO A 181 -20.48 -1.86 11.23
C PRO A 181 -19.66 -1.51 12.47
N LEU A 182 -18.77 -2.44 12.85
CA LEU A 182 -17.65 -2.19 13.76
C LEU A 182 -16.37 -2.45 12.98
N VAL A 183 -15.63 -1.40 12.68
CA VAL A 183 -14.46 -1.43 11.81
C VAL A 183 -13.21 -1.13 12.63
N CYS A 184 -12.08 -1.73 12.30
CA CYS A 184 -10.80 -1.37 12.90
C CYS A 184 -9.71 -1.18 11.86
N ASN A 185 -8.81 -0.23 12.13
CA ASN A 185 -7.51 -0.13 11.51
C ASN A 185 -6.44 -0.54 12.52
N VAL A 186 -5.54 -1.41 12.08
CA VAL A 186 -4.40 -1.87 12.86
C VAL A 186 -3.13 -1.48 12.12
N CYS A 187 -2.20 -0.80 12.80
CA CYS A 187 -0.93 -0.35 12.24
C CYS A 187 0.23 -0.69 13.19
N SER A 188 1.44 -0.37 12.80
CA SER A 188 2.65 -0.56 13.60
C SER A 188 3.54 0.68 13.55
N PHE A 189 2.93 1.86 13.82
CA PHE A 189 3.62 3.14 13.78
C PHE A 189 4.58 3.35 14.96
N THR A 190 5.54 4.24 14.78
CA THR A 190 6.50 4.60 15.82
C THR A 190 5.80 5.09 17.08
N LYS A 191 6.07 4.44 18.22
CA LYS A 191 5.52 4.84 19.54
C LYS A 191 6.11 6.17 20.02
N PRO A 192 5.35 6.91 20.87
CA PRO A 192 5.91 8.01 21.65
C PRO A 192 7.09 7.54 22.51
N VAL A 193 8.12 8.39 22.65
CA VAL A 193 9.30 8.11 23.48
C VAL A 193 9.58 9.30 24.40
N GLY A 194 9.46 9.10 25.71
CA GLY A 194 9.56 10.20 26.69
C GLY A 194 8.52 11.29 26.41
N ASP A 195 8.97 12.53 26.26
CA ASP A 195 8.11 13.68 25.95
C ASP A 195 7.87 13.88 24.44
N THR A 196 8.49 13.05 23.58
CA THR A 196 8.30 13.14 22.14
C THR A 196 7.06 12.32 21.74
N PRO A 197 6.05 12.94 21.10
CA PRO A 197 4.87 12.23 20.63
C PRO A 197 5.22 11.25 19.48
N SER A 198 4.26 10.46 19.05
CA SER A 198 4.41 9.66 17.84
C SER A 198 4.53 10.60 16.63
N LEU A 199 5.71 10.60 16.00
CA LEU A 199 6.03 11.35 14.80
C LEU A 199 6.19 10.37 13.63
N LEU A 200 5.33 10.50 12.63
CA LEU A 200 5.25 9.58 11.51
C LEU A 200 6.26 9.92 10.41
N THR A 201 6.69 8.91 9.67
CA THR A 201 7.30 9.10 8.34
C THR A 201 6.21 9.42 7.31
N MET A 202 6.60 9.89 6.12
CA MET A 202 5.63 10.10 5.04
C MET A 202 4.96 8.77 4.62
N ASP A 203 5.69 7.67 4.59
CA ASP A 203 5.15 6.34 4.32
C ASP A 203 4.12 5.90 5.37
N GLU A 204 4.36 6.20 6.65
CA GLU A 204 3.38 5.93 7.72
C GLU A 204 2.14 6.82 7.61
N VAL A 205 2.30 8.08 7.15
CA VAL A 205 1.17 8.98 6.86
C VAL A 205 0.33 8.41 5.72
N GLU A 206 0.94 8.03 4.60
CA GLU A 206 0.24 7.41 3.46
C GLU A 206 -0.44 6.10 3.89
N THR A 207 0.22 5.27 4.69
CA THR A 207 -0.38 4.05 5.28
C THR A 207 -1.62 4.36 6.12
N LEU A 208 -1.60 5.41 6.94
CA LEU A 208 -2.78 5.81 7.74
C LEU A 208 -3.95 6.19 6.82
N PHE A 209 -3.71 6.96 5.77
CA PHE A 209 -4.74 7.32 4.80
C PHE A 209 -5.24 6.09 4.02
N HIS A 210 -4.34 5.17 3.63
CA HIS A 210 -4.68 3.91 2.99
C HIS A 210 -5.66 3.07 3.84
N GLU A 211 -5.26 2.74 5.07
CA GLU A 211 -6.08 1.92 5.96
C GLU A 211 -7.40 2.61 6.33
N PHE A 212 -7.38 3.94 6.44
CA PHE A 212 -8.60 4.71 6.63
C PHE A 212 -9.51 4.68 5.40
N GLY A 213 -8.96 4.61 4.18
CA GLY A 213 -9.72 4.39 2.95
C GLY A 213 -10.48 3.07 2.96
N HIS A 214 -9.86 1.98 3.40
CA HIS A 214 -10.54 0.71 3.66
C HIS A 214 -11.60 0.83 4.76
N ALA A 215 -11.29 1.54 5.84
CA ALA A 215 -12.25 1.77 6.93
C ALA A 215 -13.49 2.53 6.43
N LEU A 216 -13.30 3.56 5.61
CA LEU A 216 -14.42 4.29 4.97
C LEU A 216 -15.25 3.36 4.09
N HIS A 217 -14.64 2.45 3.34
CA HIS A 217 -15.37 1.45 2.57
C HIS A 217 -16.27 0.58 3.46
N GLY A 218 -15.77 0.15 4.61
CA GLY A 218 -16.54 -0.62 5.60
C GLY A 218 -17.63 0.20 6.31
N LEU A 219 -17.36 1.47 6.62
CA LEU A 219 -18.25 2.36 7.39
C LEU A 219 -19.40 2.92 6.53
N LEU A 220 -19.12 3.27 5.26
CA LEU A 220 -20.07 3.94 4.37
C LEU A 220 -20.91 2.97 3.54
N THR A 221 -20.62 1.68 3.59
CA THR A 221 -21.40 0.67 2.86
C THR A 221 -22.85 0.61 3.31
N LYS A 222 -23.78 0.34 2.36
CA LYS A 222 -25.22 0.21 2.57
C LYS A 222 -25.72 -1.02 1.83
N CYS A 223 -25.34 -2.21 2.29
CA CYS A 223 -25.70 -3.48 1.68
C CYS A 223 -26.80 -4.18 2.48
N GLU A 224 -27.65 -4.93 1.77
CA GLU A 224 -28.67 -5.79 2.39
C GLU A 224 -28.03 -7.04 3.02
N TYR A 225 -27.04 -7.60 2.35
CA TYR A 225 -26.39 -8.85 2.74
C TYR A 225 -24.97 -8.64 3.22
N LYS A 226 -24.60 -9.34 4.30
CA LYS A 226 -23.29 -9.32 4.91
C LYS A 226 -22.16 -9.69 3.92
N GLY A 227 -22.38 -10.69 3.08
CA GLY A 227 -21.39 -11.21 2.14
C GLY A 227 -21.02 -10.27 0.98
N THR A 228 -21.77 -9.16 0.80
CA THR A 228 -21.50 -8.12 -0.22
C THR A 228 -21.13 -6.77 0.39
N SER A 229 -20.90 -6.74 1.71
CA SER A 229 -20.70 -5.53 2.48
C SER A 229 -19.23 -5.10 2.52
N GLY A 230 -19.00 -3.80 2.38
CA GLY A 230 -17.68 -3.18 2.55
C GLY A 230 -16.61 -3.82 1.67
N THR A 231 -15.55 -4.30 2.31
CA THR A 231 -14.40 -4.93 1.64
C THR A 231 -14.64 -6.34 1.11
N ASN A 232 -15.88 -6.89 1.25
CA ASN A 232 -16.27 -8.15 0.61
C ASN A 232 -16.61 -7.94 -0.88
N VAL A 233 -15.62 -7.51 -1.62
CA VAL A 233 -15.67 -7.24 -3.07
C VAL A 233 -14.66 -8.13 -3.80
N VAL A 234 -14.69 -8.11 -5.12
CA VAL A 234 -13.68 -8.83 -5.92
C VAL A 234 -12.27 -8.32 -5.61
N ARG A 235 -11.29 -9.23 -5.61
CA ARG A 235 -9.96 -8.97 -5.08
C ARG A 235 -9.23 -7.82 -5.79
N ASP A 236 -9.43 -7.68 -7.09
CA ASP A 236 -8.80 -6.63 -7.92
C ASP A 236 -9.56 -5.28 -7.88
N PHE A 237 -10.56 -5.14 -6.99
CA PHE A 237 -11.21 -3.87 -6.69
C PHE A 237 -10.90 -3.36 -5.27
N VAL A 238 -10.59 -4.26 -4.33
CA VAL A 238 -10.56 -3.95 -2.89
C VAL A 238 -9.63 -2.78 -2.53
N GLU A 239 -8.53 -2.61 -3.26
CA GLU A 239 -7.57 -1.52 -3.03
C GLU A 239 -7.94 -0.18 -3.67
N LEU A 240 -9.01 -0.12 -4.49
CA LEU A 240 -9.38 1.14 -5.14
C LEU A 240 -9.72 2.25 -4.15
N PRO A 241 -10.56 2.03 -3.11
CA PRO A 241 -10.87 3.07 -2.14
C PRO A 241 -9.67 3.49 -1.29
N SER A 242 -8.83 2.54 -0.89
CA SER A 242 -7.64 2.81 -0.07
C SER A 242 -6.59 3.61 -0.85
N GLN A 243 -6.24 3.20 -2.06
CA GLN A 243 -5.25 3.86 -2.90
C GLN A 243 -5.71 5.24 -3.39
N ILE A 244 -6.99 5.44 -3.66
CA ILE A 244 -7.53 6.78 -3.93
C ILE A 244 -7.38 7.69 -2.70
N ASN A 245 -7.61 7.14 -1.51
CA ASN A 245 -7.53 7.92 -0.27
C ASN A 245 -6.09 8.37 0.06
N GLU A 246 -5.07 7.60 -0.33
CA GLU A 246 -3.65 7.98 -0.20
C GLU A 246 -3.32 9.31 -0.88
N HIS A 247 -3.96 9.62 -2.02
CA HIS A 247 -3.68 10.86 -2.76
C HIS A 247 -3.92 12.11 -1.91
N TRP A 248 -4.90 12.07 -1.01
CA TRP A 248 -5.20 13.20 -0.12
C TRP A 248 -4.07 13.48 0.88
N ALA A 249 -3.27 12.48 1.25
CA ALA A 249 -2.19 12.64 2.21
C ALA A 249 -1.16 13.70 1.78
N THR A 250 -0.92 13.84 0.48
CA THR A 250 0.10 14.73 -0.07
C THR A 250 -0.45 15.93 -0.84
N GLU A 251 -1.79 16.09 -0.91
CA GLU A 251 -2.36 17.30 -1.49
C GLU A 251 -1.98 18.53 -0.65
N PRO A 252 -1.44 19.61 -1.26
CA PRO A 252 -0.93 20.76 -0.52
C PRO A 252 -1.92 21.39 0.45
N GLU A 253 -3.20 21.50 0.06
CA GLU A 253 -4.25 22.03 0.93
C GLU A 253 -4.49 21.12 2.15
N VAL A 254 -4.43 19.80 1.95
CA VAL A 254 -4.63 18.81 3.01
C VAL A 254 -3.41 18.78 3.93
N LEU A 255 -2.19 18.78 3.37
CA LEU A 255 -0.95 18.88 4.16
C LEU A 255 -1.00 20.10 5.10
N LYS A 256 -1.38 21.27 4.61
CA LYS A 256 -1.51 22.49 5.43
C LYS A 256 -2.56 22.38 6.53
N MET A 257 -3.54 21.50 6.40
CA MET A 257 -4.55 21.29 7.43
C MET A 257 -3.98 20.53 8.63
N TYR A 258 -3.20 19.48 8.40
CA TYR A 258 -2.75 18.57 9.47
C TYR A 258 -1.26 18.66 9.80
N ALA A 259 -0.39 18.96 8.83
CA ALA A 259 1.05 18.96 9.02
C ALA A 259 1.49 20.22 9.78
N LYS A 260 1.53 20.11 11.11
CA LYS A 260 1.91 21.18 12.03
C LYS A 260 3.05 20.71 12.92
N HIS A 261 4.07 21.52 13.05
CA HIS A 261 5.24 21.21 13.88
C HIS A 261 4.80 20.92 15.33
N TYR A 262 5.18 19.77 15.86
CA TYR A 262 4.66 19.26 17.13
C TYR A 262 4.98 20.12 18.37
N GLN A 263 6.04 20.94 18.32
CA GLN A 263 6.43 21.86 19.40
C GLN A 263 5.91 23.28 19.18
N THR A 264 6.05 23.83 17.94
CA THR A 264 5.74 25.24 17.68
C THR A 264 4.32 25.45 17.20
N GLY A 265 3.67 24.40 16.64
CA GLY A 265 2.35 24.49 16.01
C GLY A 265 2.36 25.15 14.62
N GLU A 266 3.53 25.55 14.12
CA GLU A 266 3.68 26.13 12.78
C GLU A 266 3.31 25.13 11.71
N VAL A 267 2.60 25.62 10.68
CA VAL A 267 2.23 24.83 9.50
C VAL A 267 3.48 24.51 8.69
N ILE A 268 3.54 23.33 8.11
CA ILE A 268 4.62 22.88 7.22
C ILE A 268 4.90 23.93 6.13
N PRO A 269 6.17 24.35 5.92
CA PRO A 269 6.53 25.32 4.88
C PRO A 269 6.25 24.83 3.47
N ASP A 270 5.87 25.73 2.57
CA ASP A 270 5.62 25.43 1.15
C ASP A 270 6.84 24.78 0.47
N GLU A 271 8.07 25.19 0.84
CA GLU A 271 9.30 24.60 0.32
C GLU A 271 9.41 23.10 0.65
N ILE A 272 9.00 22.69 1.84
CA ILE A 272 9.00 21.27 2.22
C ILE A 272 7.92 20.53 1.45
N ILE A 273 6.74 21.11 1.28
CA ILE A 273 5.63 20.54 0.48
C ILE A 273 6.10 20.30 -0.97
N GLU A 274 6.73 21.30 -1.60
CA GLU A 274 7.25 21.17 -2.96
C GLU A 274 8.26 20.03 -3.09
N LYS A 275 9.18 19.88 -2.13
CA LYS A 275 10.15 18.78 -2.09
C LYS A 275 9.47 17.42 -1.93
N ILE A 276 8.45 17.29 -1.08
CA ILE A 276 7.65 16.07 -0.92
C ILE A 276 7.02 15.69 -2.27
N LEU A 277 6.39 16.64 -2.96
CA LEU A 277 5.74 16.41 -4.25
C LEU A 277 6.75 15.99 -5.34
N GLN A 278 7.93 16.60 -5.37
CA GLN A 278 8.99 16.26 -6.32
C GLN A 278 9.54 14.84 -6.09
N GLN A 279 9.53 14.34 -4.86
CA GLN A 279 9.98 12.99 -4.54
C GLN A 279 8.99 11.89 -4.96
N LYS A 280 7.71 12.20 -5.14
CA LYS A 280 6.66 11.19 -5.46
C LYS A 280 6.98 10.28 -6.66
N THR A 281 7.67 10.80 -7.65
CA THR A 281 8.02 10.03 -8.87
C THR A 281 9.45 9.54 -8.88
N PHE A 282 10.19 9.77 -7.80
CA PHE A 282 11.57 9.32 -7.68
C PHE A 282 11.65 7.81 -7.56
N ASN A 283 12.55 7.19 -8.30
CA ASN A 283 12.73 5.72 -8.35
C ASN A 283 11.47 4.94 -8.77
N GLN A 284 10.47 5.60 -9.33
CA GLN A 284 9.18 4.98 -9.68
C GLN A 284 9.31 3.97 -10.84
N GLY A 285 10.26 4.19 -11.75
CA GLY A 285 10.55 3.23 -12.82
C GLY A 285 10.99 1.88 -12.27
N PHE A 286 11.93 1.89 -11.33
CA PHE A 286 12.42 0.68 -10.67
C PHE A 286 11.31 0.00 -9.85
N MET A 287 10.63 0.72 -8.98
CA MET A 287 9.57 0.19 -8.12
C MET A 287 8.47 -0.49 -8.93
N THR A 288 8.02 0.17 -10.01
CA THR A 288 7.01 -0.40 -10.91
C THR A 288 7.53 -1.62 -11.66
N THR A 289 8.78 -1.59 -12.16
CA THR A 289 9.38 -2.72 -12.87
C THR A 289 9.56 -3.93 -11.98
N GLU A 290 9.96 -3.75 -10.71
CA GLU A 290 10.10 -4.84 -9.74
C GLU A 290 8.75 -5.54 -9.48
N LEU A 291 7.69 -4.76 -9.25
CA LEU A 291 6.33 -5.28 -9.07
C LEU A 291 5.84 -6.03 -10.32
N LEU A 292 6.01 -5.42 -11.50
CA LEU A 292 5.58 -6.01 -12.76
C LEU A 292 6.35 -7.29 -13.10
N ALA A 293 7.64 -7.36 -12.81
CA ALA A 293 8.45 -8.57 -13.02
C ALA A 293 7.90 -9.76 -12.21
N ALA A 294 7.55 -9.53 -10.95
CA ALA A 294 6.93 -10.55 -10.11
C ALA A 294 5.54 -10.96 -10.64
N ALA A 295 4.71 -9.99 -11.03
CA ALA A 295 3.37 -10.24 -11.56
C ALA A 295 3.41 -11.01 -12.90
N ILE A 296 4.32 -10.64 -13.82
CA ILE A 296 4.49 -11.33 -15.11
C ILE A 296 4.99 -12.76 -14.88
N LEU A 297 5.95 -12.96 -13.97
CA LEU A 297 6.43 -14.30 -13.60
C LEU A 297 5.29 -15.16 -13.05
N ASP A 298 4.48 -14.64 -12.16
CA ASP A 298 3.32 -15.32 -11.57
C ASP A 298 2.29 -15.69 -12.66
N MET A 299 1.96 -14.74 -13.53
CA MET A 299 1.03 -14.99 -14.65
C MET A 299 1.57 -16.04 -15.60
N ASN A 300 2.85 -15.99 -15.98
CA ASN A 300 3.45 -16.99 -16.85
C ASN A 300 3.42 -18.40 -16.23
N LEU A 301 3.65 -18.52 -14.92
CA LEU A 301 3.53 -19.80 -14.21
C LEU A 301 2.10 -20.33 -14.20
N HIS A 302 1.11 -19.47 -13.99
CA HIS A 302 -0.28 -19.88 -13.76
C HIS A 302 -1.13 -19.92 -15.04
N THR A 303 -0.59 -19.48 -16.17
CA THR A 303 -1.17 -19.70 -17.51
C THR A 303 -0.68 -20.97 -18.18
N MET A 304 0.32 -21.67 -17.59
CA MET A 304 0.79 -22.95 -18.12
C MET A 304 -0.31 -24.01 -18.07
N THR A 305 -0.39 -24.80 -19.16
CA THR A 305 -1.30 -25.94 -19.30
C THR A 305 -0.60 -27.29 -19.11
N ASP A 306 0.74 -27.31 -19.04
CA ASP A 306 1.57 -28.46 -18.70
C ASP A 306 2.76 -28.00 -17.86
N VAL A 307 2.96 -28.64 -16.71
CA VAL A 307 4.01 -28.32 -15.72
C VAL A 307 4.88 -29.51 -15.36
N LYS A 308 4.73 -30.65 -16.07
CA LYS A 308 5.39 -31.93 -15.72
C LYS A 308 6.91 -31.82 -15.69
N ASN A 309 7.48 -31.08 -16.63
CA ASN A 309 8.92 -30.92 -16.80
C ASN A 309 9.41 -29.50 -16.48
N LEU A 310 8.70 -28.77 -15.63
CA LEU A 310 9.02 -27.39 -15.27
C LEU A 310 10.34 -27.31 -14.49
N ASP A 311 11.38 -26.76 -15.12
CA ASP A 311 12.60 -26.31 -14.44
C ASP A 311 12.40 -24.87 -13.94
N MET A 312 12.18 -24.73 -12.65
CA MET A 312 11.89 -23.43 -12.02
C MET A 312 13.01 -22.40 -12.18
N LEU A 313 14.27 -22.84 -12.22
CA LEU A 313 15.39 -21.88 -12.40
C LEU A 313 15.51 -21.39 -13.84
N ALA A 314 15.41 -22.30 -14.78
CA ALA A 314 15.43 -21.94 -16.19
C ALA A 314 14.24 -21.04 -16.53
N PHE A 315 13.05 -21.38 -16.02
CA PHE A 315 11.84 -20.61 -16.21
C PHE A 315 11.93 -19.19 -15.61
N GLU A 316 12.38 -19.06 -14.37
CA GLU A 316 12.57 -17.76 -13.73
C GLU A 316 13.59 -16.92 -14.50
N LYS A 317 14.72 -17.51 -14.87
CA LYS A 317 15.76 -16.83 -15.64
C LYS A 317 15.26 -16.35 -17.00
N GLU A 318 14.47 -17.14 -17.70
CA GLU A 318 13.84 -16.76 -18.97
C GLU A 318 12.82 -15.65 -18.77
N ALA A 319 11.88 -15.81 -17.83
CA ALA A 319 10.79 -14.86 -17.57
C ALA A 319 11.26 -13.49 -17.11
N VAL A 320 12.44 -13.37 -16.47
CA VAL A 320 12.98 -12.08 -15.98
C VAL A 320 14.28 -11.65 -16.67
N SER A 321 14.76 -12.41 -17.66
CA SER A 321 16.05 -12.14 -18.33
C SER A 321 16.14 -10.77 -19.01
N TYR A 322 15.02 -10.19 -19.37
CA TYR A 322 14.93 -8.88 -20.02
C TYR A 322 14.90 -7.71 -19.03
N THR A 323 14.81 -7.95 -17.72
CA THR A 323 14.79 -6.87 -16.73
C THR A 323 16.17 -6.31 -16.46
N HIS A 324 17.20 -7.16 -16.35
CA HIS A 324 18.59 -6.84 -15.93
C HIS A 324 18.70 -5.99 -14.64
N LEU A 325 17.59 -5.80 -13.93
CA LEU A 325 17.45 -4.89 -12.78
C LEU A 325 17.10 -5.62 -11.48
N ARG A 326 16.93 -6.95 -11.52
CA ARG A 326 16.47 -7.70 -10.34
C ARG A 326 17.63 -8.01 -9.40
N ALA A 327 17.45 -7.64 -8.13
CA ALA A 327 18.19 -8.24 -7.01
C ALA A 327 17.76 -9.69 -6.82
N HIS A 328 18.72 -10.61 -6.73
CA HIS A 328 18.46 -12.00 -6.36
C HIS A 328 18.33 -12.16 -4.85
#